data_126b36017a4ecf681dbabe8e7e0c5b71
#
_entry.id   126b36017a4ecf681dbabe8e7e0c5b71
#
_cell.length_a   1.000
_cell.length_b   1.000
_cell.length_c   1.000
_cell.angle_alpha   90.00
_cell.angle_beta   90.00
_cell.angle_gamma   90.00
#
_symmetry.space_group_name_H-M   'P 1'
#
loop_
_entity.id
_entity.type
_entity.pdbx_description
1 polymer ?
#
loop_
_entity_poly.entity_id
_entity_poly.type
_entity_poly.pdbx_seq_one_letter_code
_entity_poly.pdbx_strand_id
1 'polypeptide(L)'
;MSVLVVMAHFDVARTLRKHTAAAIRNYADSAARVVVVSTSGIGEADLESLPMNVDFVTRPNYGYDFFSYKWALDLVGDYAAYDRLVIVNDTFVGPVVSLLEILNSEQAAKNDLMGMTWSVNHGGHAQSFFVTVSSAVSRSNGFQRFWRDMEPVSDRRSVIMQYE
;
A
#
# COMPACT_ATOMS: atom_id res chain seq x y z
N MET A 1 18.90 1.73 -1.56
CA MET A 1 17.62 1.07 -1.91
C MET A 1 16.55 2.13 -1.96
N SER A 2 15.96 2.37 -3.12
CA SER A 2 14.82 3.28 -3.28
C SER A 2 13.51 2.51 -3.02
N VAL A 3 12.65 3.05 -2.16
CA VAL A 3 11.41 2.40 -1.75
C VAL A 3 10.22 3.30 -2.10
N LEU A 4 9.20 2.73 -2.74
CA LEU A 4 7.88 3.34 -2.90
C LEU A 4 6.91 2.65 -1.95
N VAL A 5 6.16 3.43 -1.18
CA VAL A 5 5.04 2.93 -0.39
C VAL A 5 3.73 3.44 -1.00
N VAL A 6 2.79 2.56 -1.26
CA VAL A 6 1.42 2.91 -1.64
C VAL A 6 0.47 2.44 -0.54
N MET A 7 -0.36 3.36 -0.03
CA MET A 7 -1.21 3.10 1.12
C MET A 7 -2.67 3.41 0.80
N ALA A 8 -3.54 2.43 1.02
CA ALA A 8 -4.98 2.65 1.02
C ALA A 8 -5.43 3.12 2.42
N HIS A 9 -6.26 4.17 2.47
CA HIS A 9 -6.79 4.76 3.69
C HIS A 9 -8.30 4.96 3.62
N PHE A 10 -8.98 4.60 4.72
CA PHE A 10 -10.39 4.90 4.94
C PHE A 10 -10.70 5.14 6.40
N ASP A 11 -11.30 6.27 6.75
CA ASP A 11 -11.82 6.54 8.08
C ASP A 11 -13.23 7.13 8.01
N VAL A 12 -14.17 6.46 8.64
CA VAL A 12 -15.57 6.89 8.73
C VAL A 12 -15.70 8.27 9.43
N ALA A 13 -14.81 8.57 10.38
CA ALA A 13 -14.79 9.86 11.08
C ALA A 13 -14.14 10.99 10.27
N ARG A 14 -13.59 10.67 9.09
CA ARG A 14 -12.89 11.63 8.23
C ARG A 14 -11.71 12.32 8.91
N THR A 15 -10.96 11.56 9.70
CA THR A 15 -9.79 12.05 10.43
C THR A 15 -8.58 11.18 10.11
N LEU A 16 -7.40 11.77 10.17
CA LEU A 16 -6.16 11.00 10.14
C LEU A 16 -5.84 10.56 11.57
N ARG A 17 -6.17 9.32 11.90
CA ARG A 17 -5.94 8.79 13.25
C ARG A 17 -4.47 8.83 13.63
N LYS A 18 -4.17 9.03 14.91
CA LYS A 18 -2.78 9.14 15.41
C LYS A 18 -1.90 7.96 15.03
N HIS A 19 -2.43 6.73 15.09
CA HIS A 19 -1.66 5.54 14.70
C HIS A 19 -1.41 5.48 13.18
N THR A 20 -2.37 5.90 12.37
CA THR A 20 -2.22 5.99 10.91
C THR A 20 -1.18 7.07 10.55
N ALA A 21 -1.25 8.24 11.18
CA ALA A 21 -0.24 9.29 10.99
C ALA A 21 1.16 8.82 11.42
N ALA A 22 1.26 8.07 12.52
CA ALA A 22 2.53 7.50 12.98
C ALA A 22 3.08 6.45 11.98
N ALA A 23 2.21 5.60 11.41
CA ALA A 23 2.59 4.64 10.39
C ALA A 23 3.10 5.35 9.12
N ILE A 24 2.40 6.36 8.64
CA ILE A 24 2.82 7.16 7.48
C ILE A 24 4.21 7.78 7.71
N ARG A 25 4.48 8.34 8.90
CA ARG A 25 5.80 8.88 9.24
C ARG A 25 6.87 7.80 9.25
N ASN A 26 6.59 6.64 9.85
CA ASN A 26 7.52 5.49 9.85
C ASN A 26 7.87 5.05 8.42
N TYR A 27 6.89 5.03 7.53
CA TYR A 27 7.13 4.71 6.12
C TYR A 27 7.97 5.81 5.45
N ALA A 28 7.63 7.08 5.68
CA ALA A 28 8.30 8.22 5.08
C ALA A 28 9.77 8.34 5.50
N ASP A 29 10.11 7.93 6.72
CA ASP A 29 11.49 7.94 7.23
C ASP A 29 12.42 7.01 6.42
N SER A 30 11.88 6.01 5.76
CA SER A 30 12.65 4.98 5.04
C SER A 30 12.36 4.94 3.53
N ALA A 31 11.27 5.52 3.08
CA ALA A 31 10.84 5.51 1.68
C ALA A 31 11.32 6.75 0.93
N ALA A 32 11.61 6.59 -0.35
CA ALA A 32 11.84 7.70 -1.25
C ALA A 32 10.53 8.48 -1.51
N ARG A 33 9.40 7.77 -1.53
CA ARG A 33 8.06 8.36 -1.73
C ARG A 33 7.00 7.50 -1.04
N VAL A 34 6.03 8.16 -0.43
CA VAL A 34 4.81 7.52 0.10
C VAL A 34 3.61 8.14 -0.60
N VAL A 35 2.73 7.31 -1.15
CA VAL A 35 1.47 7.77 -1.76
C VAL A 35 0.31 7.19 -0.97
N VAL A 36 -0.40 8.04 -0.27
CA VAL A 36 -1.61 7.68 0.50
C VAL A 36 -2.83 8.01 -0.33
N VAL A 37 -3.63 7.01 -0.66
CA VAL A 37 -4.90 7.19 -1.37
C VAL A 37 -6.05 6.97 -0.40
N SER A 38 -6.72 8.06 -0.05
CA SER A 38 -7.83 8.05 0.87
C SER A 38 -9.17 8.05 0.13
N THR A 39 -10.11 7.26 0.61
CA THR A 39 -11.51 7.32 0.21
C THR A 39 -12.38 8.09 1.22
N SER A 40 -11.73 8.77 2.17
CA SER A 40 -12.34 9.66 3.16
C SER A 40 -11.88 11.09 2.91
N GLY A 41 -12.74 12.08 3.08
CA GLY A 41 -12.31 13.48 3.13
C GLY A 41 -11.60 13.75 4.45
N ILE A 42 -10.32 14.13 4.41
CA ILE A 42 -9.49 14.49 5.57
C ILE A 42 -9.31 16.01 5.59
N GLY A 43 -9.33 16.63 6.77
CA GLY A 43 -9.10 18.06 6.91
C GLY A 43 -7.65 18.46 6.58
N GLU A 44 -7.46 19.66 6.02
CA GLU A 44 -6.14 20.19 5.66
C GLU A 44 -5.17 20.21 6.84
N ALA A 45 -5.64 20.56 8.03
CA ALA A 45 -4.82 20.60 9.24
C ALA A 45 -4.17 19.25 9.60
N ASP A 46 -4.84 18.13 9.30
CA ASP A 46 -4.27 16.79 9.49
C ASP A 46 -3.14 16.50 8.50
N LEU A 47 -3.22 17.09 7.30
CA LEU A 47 -2.26 16.89 6.21
C LEU A 47 -0.99 17.73 6.37
N GLU A 48 -1.08 18.92 6.95
CA GLU A 48 0.07 19.83 7.17
C GLU A 48 1.20 19.20 7.99
N SER A 49 0.88 18.21 8.82
CA SER A 49 1.85 17.53 9.67
C SER A 49 2.57 16.34 9.00
N LEU A 50 2.22 16.04 7.73
CA LEU A 50 2.82 14.93 7.00
C LEU A 50 4.20 15.31 6.43
N PRO A 51 5.14 14.34 6.34
CA PRO A 51 6.44 14.56 5.71
C PRO A 51 6.34 14.97 4.24
N MET A 52 7.33 15.73 3.75
CA MET A 52 7.34 16.28 2.39
C MET A 52 7.37 15.23 1.27
N ASN A 53 7.83 14.01 1.55
CA ASN A 53 7.84 12.89 0.61
C ASN A 53 6.55 12.06 0.64
N VAL A 54 5.49 12.58 1.26
CA VAL A 54 4.16 11.98 1.33
C VAL A 54 3.21 12.73 0.42
N ASP A 55 2.70 12.07 -0.61
CA ASP A 55 1.57 12.53 -1.40
C ASP A 55 0.28 11.97 -0.80
N PHE A 56 -0.62 12.83 -0.38
CA PHE A 56 -1.94 12.43 0.12
C PHE A 56 -3.00 12.85 -0.90
N VAL A 57 -3.70 11.88 -1.47
CA VAL A 57 -4.73 12.12 -2.48
C VAL A 57 -6.06 11.51 -2.05
N THR A 58 -7.15 12.16 -2.42
CA THR A 58 -8.50 11.68 -2.13
C THR A 58 -9.17 11.24 -3.43
N ARG A 59 -9.87 10.10 -3.38
CA ARG A 59 -10.70 9.60 -4.46
C ARG A 59 -12.09 9.21 -3.97
N PRO A 60 -13.09 9.03 -4.86
CA PRO A 60 -14.39 8.49 -4.50
C PRO A 60 -14.27 7.07 -3.93
N ASN A 61 -15.15 6.72 -2.96
CA ASN A 61 -15.12 5.43 -2.27
C ASN A 61 -15.82 4.33 -3.09
N TYR A 62 -15.04 3.59 -3.88
CA TYR A 62 -15.45 2.38 -4.60
C TYR A 62 -14.22 1.51 -4.89
N GLY A 63 -14.40 0.21 -5.17
CA GLY A 63 -13.32 -0.70 -5.60
C GLY A 63 -12.37 -1.13 -4.48
N TYR A 64 -12.68 -0.81 -3.22
CA TYR A 64 -11.90 -1.22 -2.04
C TYR A 64 -10.41 -0.79 -2.09
N ASP A 65 -9.56 -1.44 -1.28
CA ASP A 65 -8.15 -1.11 -1.10
C ASP A 65 -7.34 -1.33 -2.39
N PHE A 66 -7.61 -2.42 -3.11
CA PHE A 66 -6.90 -2.73 -4.36
C PHE A 66 -7.04 -1.62 -5.40
N PHE A 67 -8.21 -1.02 -5.51
CA PHE A 67 -8.40 0.09 -6.43
C PHE A 67 -7.71 1.38 -5.94
N SER A 68 -7.50 1.55 -4.62
CA SER A 68 -6.65 2.62 -4.08
C SER A 68 -5.17 2.36 -4.39
N TYR A 69 -4.71 1.12 -4.30
CA TYR A 69 -3.34 0.76 -4.71
C TYR A 69 -3.11 1.03 -6.19
N LYS A 70 -4.05 0.58 -7.05
CA LYS A 70 -4.00 0.90 -8.48
C LYS A 70 -3.92 2.40 -8.72
N TRP A 71 -4.77 3.18 -8.06
CA TRP A 71 -4.79 4.64 -8.20
C TRP A 71 -3.45 5.27 -7.83
N ALA A 72 -2.82 4.80 -6.74
CA ALA A 72 -1.50 5.26 -6.34
C ALA A 72 -0.43 4.91 -7.39
N LEU A 73 -0.45 3.66 -7.90
CA LEU A 73 0.50 3.20 -8.92
C LEU A 73 0.35 3.96 -10.23
N ASP A 74 -0.88 4.22 -10.67
CA ASP A 74 -1.17 5.03 -11.87
C ASP A 74 -0.69 6.49 -11.69
N LEU A 75 -0.84 7.06 -10.49
CA LEU A 75 -0.36 8.41 -10.17
C LEU A 75 1.18 8.49 -10.20
N VAL A 76 1.85 7.46 -9.70
CA VAL A 76 3.33 7.38 -9.73
C VAL A 76 3.83 7.19 -11.16
N GLY A 77 3.12 6.40 -11.96
CA GLY A 77 3.48 6.03 -13.33
C GLY A 77 4.62 5.03 -13.40
N ASP A 78 5.86 5.48 -13.18
CA ASP A 78 7.04 4.61 -13.22
C ASP A 78 7.38 4.01 -11.84
N TYR A 79 6.43 3.28 -11.26
CA TYR A 79 6.67 2.57 -9.99
C TYR A 79 7.70 1.43 -10.12
N ALA A 80 7.94 0.95 -11.33
CA ALA A 80 8.94 -0.08 -11.61
C ALA A 80 10.41 0.44 -11.51
N ALA A 81 10.61 1.76 -11.44
CA ALA A 81 11.94 2.35 -11.20
C ALA A 81 12.44 2.15 -9.76
N TYR A 82 11.55 1.88 -8.82
CA TYR A 82 11.92 1.66 -7.42
C TYR A 82 12.49 0.26 -7.18
N ASP A 83 13.44 0.15 -6.23
CA ASP A 83 14.04 -1.14 -5.84
C ASP A 83 13.04 -2.03 -5.08
N ARG A 84 12.15 -1.41 -4.31
CA ARG A 84 11.08 -2.07 -3.55
C ARG A 84 9.79 -1.27 -3.64
N LEU A 85 8.68 -2.00 -3.79
CA LEU A 85 7.33 -1.49 -3.63
C LEU A 85 6.72 -2.10 -2.36
N VAL A 86 6.11 -1.26 -1.53
CA VAL A 86 5.34 -1.67 -0.35
C VAL A 86 3.89 -1.27 -0.57
N ILE A 87 3.00 -2.25 -0.50
CA ILE A 87 1.56 -2.09 -0.61
C ILE A 87 0.98 -2.29 0.78
N VAL A 88 0.24 -1.31 1.29
CA VAL A 88 -0.24 -1.33 2.68
C VAL A 88 -1.59 -0.64 2.82
N ASN A 89 -2.38 -1.03 3.83
CA ASN A 89 -3.58 -0.30 4.22
C ASN A 89 -3.54 0.10 5.71
N ASP A 90 -4.57 0.78 6.18
CA ASP A 90 -4.70 1.30 7.54
C ASP A 90 -5.49 0.39 8.50
N THR A 91 -5.75 -0.86 8.12
CA THR A 91 -6.58 -1.78 8.92
C THR A 91 -5.87 -2.40 10.11
N PHE A 92 -4.56 -2.15 10.27
CA PHE A 92 -3.78 -2.65 11.40
C PHE A 92 -3.04 -1.51 12.13
N VAL A 93 -2.67 -1.74 13.37
CA VAL A 93 -1.84 -0.81 14.15
C VAL A 93 -0.38 -1.24 14.03
N GLY A 94 0.40 -0.45 13.33
CA GLY A 94 1.82 -0.73 13.05
C GLY A 94 2.33 0.16 11.91
N PRO A 95 3.59 -0.06 11.46
CA PRO A 95 4.55 -1.02 12.00
C PRO A 95 5.11 -0.59 13.37
N VAL A 96 5.44 -1.56 14.21
CA VAL A 96 6.06 -1.34 15.54
C VAL A 96 7.59 -1.28 15.47
N VAL A 97 8.15 -1.63 14.33
CA VAL A 97 9.58 -1.49 13.97
C VAL A 97 9.69 -0.57 12.75
N SER A 98 10.89 -0.14 12.41
CA SER A 98 11.06 0.69 11.21
C SER A 98 10.76 -0.10 9.92
N LEU A 99 10.26 0.57 8.88
CA LEU A 99 10.09 -0.04 7.57
C LEU A 99 11.43 -0.61 7.05
N LEU A 100 12.53 0.09 7.28
CA LEU A 100 13.85 -0.36 6.85
C LEU A 100 14.26 -1.68 7.51
N GLU A 101 13.92 -1.88 8.79
CA GLU A 101 14.16 -3.13 9.50
C GLU A 101 13.37 -4.29 8.89
N ILE A 102 12.09 -4.06 8.55
CA ILE A 102 11.26 -5.05 7.87
C ILE A 102 11.88 -5.42 6.51
N LEU A 103 12.28 -4.42 5.72
CA LEU A 103 12.82 -4.64 4.37
C LEU A 103 14.21 -5.30 4.37
N ASN A 104 14.98 -5.12 5.43
CA ASN A 104 16.29 -5.77 5.63
C ASN A 104 16.19 -7.13 6.34
N SER A 105 14.99 -7.58 6.71
CA SER A 105 14.79 -8.90 7.28
C SER A 105 15.20 -10.00 6.31
N GLU A 106 15.59 -11.15 6.85
CA GLU A 106 15.96 -12.32 6.05
C GLU A 106 14.82 -12.78 5.13
N GLN A 107 13.58 -12.67 5.61
CA GLN A 107 12.38 -13.00 4.84
C GLN A 107 12.20 -12.08 3.65
N ALA A 108 12.33 -10.76 3.85
CA ALA A 108 12.21 -9.80 2.76
C ALA A 108 13.37 -9.89 1.76
N ALA A 109 14.59 -10.23 2.24
CA ALA A 109 15.76 -10.38 1.40
C ALA A 109 15.69 -11.63 0.49
N LYS A 110 15.06 -12.71 0.97
CA LYS A 110 14.96 -13.99 0.24
C LYS A 110 13.74 -14.08 -0.67
N ASN A 111 12.75 -13.22 -0.51
CA ASN A 111 11.50 -13.32 -1.24
C ASN A 111 11.26 -12.09 -2.13
N ASP A 112 10.89 -12.35 -3.35
CA ASP A 112 10.51 -11.33 -4.31
C ASP A 112 9.14 -10.72 -4.01
N LEU A 113 8.25 -11.49 -3.37
CA LEU A 113 6.97 -11.05 -2.84
C LEU A 113 6.80 -11.63 -1.44
N MET A 114 6.53 -10.78 -0.45
CA MET A 114 6.32 -11.17 0.93
C MET A 114 5.07 -10.46 1.49
N GLY A 115 4.10 -11.24 1.93
CA GLY A 115 2.99 -10.76 2.77
C GLY A 115 3.28 -11.03 4.24
N MET A 116 2.77 -10.19 5.15
CA MET A 116 2.95 -10.38 6.60
C MET A 116 2.22 -11.59 7.14
N THR A 117 1.08 -11.94 6.57
CA THR A 117 0.25 -13.05 7.02
C THR A 117 -0.33 -13.82 5.85
N TRP A 118 -0.69 -15.07 6.11
CA TRP A 118 -1.34 -15.97 5.19
C TRP A 118 -2.73 -16.35 5.69
N SER A 119 -3.73 -16.28 4.83
CA SER A 119 -5.08 -16.78 5.10
C SER A 119 -5.29 -18.11 4.39
N VAL A 120 -5.88 -19.07 5.07
CA VAL A 120 -6.25 -20.38 4.47
C VAL A 120 -7.63 -20.35 3.79
N ASN A 121 -8.36 -19.26 3.97
CA ASN A 121 -9.68 -19.09 3.36
C ASN A 121 -9.56 -18.97 1.83
N HIS A 122 -10.61 -19.35 1.11
CA HIS A 122 -10.72 -19.17 -0.34
C HIS A 122 -9.55 -19.73 -1.17
N GLY A 123 -8.94 -20.83 -0.72
CA GLY A 123 -7.84 -21.47 -1.46
C GLY A 123 -6.43 -21.08 -1.00
N GLY A 124 -6.32 -20.17 -0.04
CA GLY A 124 -5.07 -19.70 0.53
C GLY A 124 -4.47 -18.53 -0.25
N HIS A 125 -4.21 -17.43 0.46
CA HIS A 125 -3.64 -16.20 -0.11
C HIS A 125 -2.83 -15.42 0.92
N ALA A 126 -1.87 -14.62 0.46
CA ALA A 126 -1.23 -13.61 1.28
C ALA A 126 -2.23 -12.47 1.52
N GLN A 127 -2.40 -12.05 2.78
CA GLN A 127 -3.30 -10.94 3.08
C GLN A 127 -2.66 -9.61 2.63
N SER A 128 -3.44 -8.79 1.94
CA SER A 128 -2.99 -7.59 1.24
C SER A 128 -2.80 -6.35 2.12
N PHE A 129 -2.96 -6.47 3.45
CA PHE A 129 -2.81 -5.30 4.32
C PHE A 129 -1.37 -4.81 4.47
N PHE A 130 -0.38 -5.67 4.21
CA PHE A 130 1.03 -5.30 4.10
C PHE A 130 1.76 -6.32 3.22
N VAL A 131 2.20 -5.88 2.04
CA VAL A 131 2.94 -6.70 1.08
C VAL A 131 4.16 -5.94 0.59
N THR A 132 5.32 -6.61 0.55
CA THR A 132 6.52 -6.07 -0.09
C THR A 132 6.79 -6.79 -1.41
N VAL A 133 7.22 -6.04 -2.40
CA VAL A 133 7.44 -6.52 -3.77
C VAL A 133 8.82 -6.07 -4.25
N SER A 134 9.63 -7.00 -4.76
CA SER A 134 10.93 -6.66 -5.35
C SER A 134 10.79 -5.98 -6.71
N SER A 135 11.85 -5.30 -7.14
CA SER A 135 11.91 -4.72 -8.49
C SER A 135 11.81 -5.78 -9.60
N ALA A 136 12.24 -7.02 -9.34
CA ALA A 136 12.09 -8.11 -10.30
C ALA A 136 10.61 -8.40 -10.59
N VAL A 137 9.78 -8.44 -9.55
CA VAL A 137 8.34 -8.64 -9.69
C VAL A 137 7.65 -7.40 -10.24
N SER A 138 7.92 -6.20 -9.69
CA SER A 138 7.24 -4.97 -10.12
C SER A 138 7.51 -4.61 -11.59
N ARG A 139 8.66 -5.02 -12.14
CA ARG A 139 9.02 -4.88 -13.56
C ARG A 139 8.44 -5.98 -14.45
N SER A 140 7.93 -7.06 -13.89
CA SER A 140 7.41 -8.16 -14.69
C SER A 140 6.15 -7.75 -15.46
N ASN A 141 6.01 -8.26 -16.69
CA ASN A 141 4.83 -8.02 -17.52
C ASN A 141 3.54 -8.48 -16.83
N GLY A 142 3.61 -9.56 -16.04
CA GLY A 142 2.46 -10.09 -15.29
C GLY A 142 1.96 -9.11 -14.24
N PHE A 143 2.87 -8.58 -13.41
CA PHE A 143 2.53 -7.61 -12.36
C PHE A 143 2.00 -6.29 -12.95
N GLN A 144 2.66 -5.78 -13.99
CA GLN A 144 2.22 -4.54 -14.65
C GLN A 144 0.86 -4.71 -15.33
N ARG A 145 0.60 -5.86 -15.97
CA ARG A 145 -0.70 -6.17 -16.57
C ARG A 145 -1.78 -6.29 -15.50
N PHE A 146 -1.51 -6.97 -14.39
CA PHE A 146 -2.45 -7.11 -13.27
C PHE A 146 -2.98 -5.75 -12.80
N TRP A 147 -2.08 -4.80 -12.53
CA TRP A 147 -2.51 -3.47 -12.08
C TRP A 147 -3.16 -2.65 -13.19
N ARG A 148 -2.65 -2.69 -14.41
CA ARG A 148 -3.21 -1.95 -15.54
C ARG A 148 -4.63 -2.41 -15.86
N ASP A 149 -4.86 -3.70 -15.90
CA ASP A 149 -6.11 -4.31 -16.37
C ASP A 149 -7.14 -4.48 -15.22
N MET A 150 -6.78 -4.04 -14.00
CA MET A 150 -7.66 -4.12 -12.82
C MET A 150 -8.86 -3.20 -12.97
N GLU A 151 -10.06 -3.76 -12.75
CA GLU A 151 -11.33 -3.06 -12.72
C GLU A 151 -11.88 -2.96 -11.30
N PRO A 152 -12.60 -1.89 -10.94
CA PRO A 152 -13.20 -1.79 -9.62
C PRO A 152 -14.30 -2.83 -9.43
N VAL A 153 -14.27 -3.53 -8.31
CA VAL A 153 -15.32 -4.48 -7.92
C VAL A 153 -16.24 -3.87 -6.87
N SER A 154 -17.47 -4.35 -6.81
CA SER A 154 -18.51 -3.77 -5.94
C SER A 154 -18.67 -4.47 -4.60
N ASP A 155 -18.03 -5.65 -4.39
CA ASP A 155 -18.13 -6.40 -3.17
C ASP A 155 -16.80 -7.00 -2.72
N ARG A 156 -16.64 -7.20 -1.41
CA ARG A 156 -15.40 -7.67 -0.79
C ARG A 156 -15.01 -9.09 -1.23
N ARG A 157 -15.99 -9.96 -1.48
CA ARG A 157 -15.70 -11.33 -1.89
C ARG A 157 -15.03 -11.34 -3.25
N SER A 158 -15.51 -10.52 -4.17
CA SER A 158 -14.89 -10.35 -5.50
C SER A 158 -13.46 -9.83 -5.41
N VAL A 159 -13.15 -8.93 -4.44
CA VAL A 159 -11.76 -8.51 -4.19
C VAL A 159 -10.88 -9.70 -3.86
N ILE A 160 -11.28 -10.50 -2.87
CA ILE A 160 -10.49 -11.68 -2.42
C ILE A 160 -10.32 -12.69 -3.56
N MET A 161 -11.39 -12.98 -4.29
CA MET A 161 -11.38 -14.01 -5.33
C MET A 161 -10.62 -13.63 -6.61
N GLN A 162 -10.49 -12.33 -6.90
CA GLN A 162 -9.88 -11.84 -8.13
C GLN A 162 -8.49 -11.25 -7.92
N TYR A 163 -8.21 -10.69 -6.74
CA TYR A 163 -7.03 -9.85 -6.54
C TYR A 163 -6.12 -10.31 -5.38
N GLU A 164 -6.60 -11.07 -4.39
CA GLU A 164 -5.80 -11.72 -3.37
C GLU A 164 -5.51 -13.20 -3.74
#